data_6685181b88b5251f0a2029144c9d9be2
#
_entry.id   6685181b88b5251f0a2029144c9d9be2
#
_cell.length_a   1.000
_cell.length_b   1.000
_cell.length_c   1.000
_cell.angle_alpha   90.00
_cell.angle_beta   90.00
_cell.angle_gamma   90.00
#
_symmetry.space_group_name_H-M   'P 1'
#
loop_
_entity.id
_entity.type
_entity.pdbx_description
1 polymer ?
#
loop_
_entity_poly.entity_id
_entity_poly.type
_entity_poly.pdbx_seq_one_letter_code
_entity_poly.pdbx_strand_id
1 'polypeptide(L)'
;MCCKSRVFNSEAEARTFGERLAEVYRRATGGSLTVAEPVPYEDDFQMISQQAEEALRRAKRWRQGTQAQEHLPYIALCASCGVGLAVAHQAYHEGEEKQYLCASCLNKSAERAEQQALDKTSFLGRFYRTVVPSGEYDWPGREKRRGRREKDPLEDVADYNPRRYVAYLLADGNEMGKVFGACRTPEQMRTLSEALPQVMRKALAEPTSAIMQNNPMKDRPDFIPVWPLILGGDDLFALIPAPWALDFAHRFCQVYEQEMTALFEKIGLTDVPRPTISVAVVICKSKHPYALAHAAGEKRLKQAKRTGKQRILNGQQPMSVINFEVVLGGRLVAPPDAREVCPTLRPYWVGDPGDGWGLSLQKLIEQREALRGVPRKRLAELRDLYDDLPASTRTNDLQPWQDRLERLLARIARDEAHHQAVIGALTTLGDGGKPAYWREVDRHPQGRWHGHGLPDLLEAWDFALDKPLSAYEEER
;
A
#
# COMPACT_ATOMS: atom_id res chain seq x y z
N MET A 1 9.23 -7.85 -8.94
CA MET A 1 9.53 -9.01 -9.80
C MET A 1 10.98 -9.40 -9.58
N CYS A 2 11.23 -10.45 -8.81
CA CYS A 2 12.60 -10.91 -8.54
C CYS A 2 13.22 -11.48 -9.83
N CYS A 3 14.21 -10.78 -10.40
CA CYS A 3 15.01 -11.32 -11.50
C CYS A 3 15.89 -12.44 -10.94
N LYS A 4 15.46 -13.71 -11.09
CA LYS A 4 16.33 -14.84 -10.84
C LYS A 4 17.23 -15.02 -12.06
N SER A 5 18.49 -14.60 -11.96
CA SER A 5 19.53 -14.98 -12.90
C SER A 5 19.98 -16.42 -12.62
N ARG A 6 20.18 -17.21 -13.66
CA ARG A 6 20.70 -18.56 -13.59
C ARG A 6 21.89 -18.68 -14.54
N VAL A 7 22.94 -19.31 -14.09
CA VAL A 7 24.12 -19.62 -14.89
C VAL A 7 23.91 -20.97 -15.58
N PHE A 8 24.24 -21.04 -16.88
CA PHE A 8 24.14 -22.21 -17.72
C PHE A 8 25.50 -22.49 -18.37
N ASN A 9 25.73 -23.73 -18.79
CA ASN A 9 26.99 -24.12 -19.40
C ASN A 9 27.10 -23.68 -20.87
N SER A 10 25.98 -23.34 -21.51
CA SER A 10 25.95 -22.85 -22.89
C SER A 10 24.79 -21.90 -23.14
N GLU A 11 24.96 -21.05 -24.15
CA GLU A 11 23.92 -20.14 -24.60
C GLU A 11 22.66 -20.87 -25.09
N ALA A 12 22.84 -22.00 -25.81
CA ALA A 12 21.74 -22.83 -26.31
C ALA A 12 20.90 -23.42 -25.16
N GLU A 13 21.56 -23.87 -24.08
CA GLU A 13 20.86 -24.36 -22.89
C GLU A 13 20.06 -23.22 -22.21
N ALA A 14 20.66 -22.05 -22.08
CA ALA A 14 20.00 -20.88 -21.49
C ALA A 14 18.76 -20.44 -22.31
N ARG A 15 18.84 -20.39 -23.63
CA ARG A 15 17.72 -20.09 -24.53
C ARG A 15 16.58 -21.11 -24.39
N THR A 16 16.91 -22.40 -24.49
CA THR A 16 15.95 -23.49 -24.36
C THR A 16 15.23 -23.45 -23.02
N PHE A 17 15.96 -23.20 -21.93
CA PHE A 17 15.38 -23.04 -20.61
C PHE A 17 14.43 -21.83 -20.54
N GLY A 18 14.84 -20.68 -21.09
CA GLY A 18 14.03 -19.46 -21.10
C GLY A 18 12.72 -19.64 -21.85
N GLU A 19 12.75 -20.23 -23.05
CA GLU A 19 11.59 -20.54 -23.87
C GLU A 19 10.62 -21.49 -23.15
N ARG A 20 11.17 -22.58 -22.59
CA ARG A 20 10.38 -23.55 -21.82
C ARG A 20 9.74 -22.94 -20.58
N LEU A 21 10.48 -22.09 -19.86
CA LEU A 21 9.96 -21.38 -18.68
C LEU A 21 8.81 -20.43 -19.08
N ALA A 22 8.98 -19.67 -20.16
CA ALA A 22 7.95 -18.77 -20.67
C ALA A 22 6.68 -19.53 -21.07
N GLU A 23 6.84 -20.67 -21.74
CA GLU A 23 5.72 -21.53 -22.13
C GLU A 23 4.99 -22.14 -20.93
N VAL A 24 5.72 -22.69 -19.95
CA VAL A 24 5.13 -23.24 -18.72
C VAL A 24 4.39 -22.14 -17.95
N TYR A 25 5.00 -20.96 -17.83
CA TYR A 25 4.37 -19.82 -17.16
C TYR A 25 3.07 -19.40 -17.87
N ARG A 26 3.10 -19.30 -19.21
CA ARG A 26 1.93 -18.95 -20.01
C ARG A 26 0.78 -19.96 -19.80
N ARG A 27 1.08 -21.26 -19.84
CA ARG A 27 0.08 -22.33 -19.66
C ARG A 27 -0.49 -22.31 -18.23
N ALA A 28 0.35 -22.09 -17.24
CA ALA A 28 -0.08 -22.11 -15.83
C ALA A 28 -0.91 -20.88 -15.44
N THR A 29 -0.56 -19.70 -15.95
CA THR A 29 -1.12 -18.43 -15.44
C THR A 29 -1.96 -17.65 -16.44
N GLY A 30 -1.86 -17.99 -17.74
CA GLY A 30 -2.42 -17.18 -18.82
C GLY A 30 -1.68 -15.85 -19.05
N GLY A 31 -0.61 -15.60 -18.31
CA GLY A 31 0.23 -14.40 -18.42
C GLY A 31 1.42 -14.59 -19.34
N SER A 32 2.12 -13.51 -19.68
CA SER A 32 3.36 -13.55 -20.46
C SER A 32 4.58 -13.32 -19.57
N LEU A 33 5.60 -14.15 -19.69
CA LEU A 33 6.90 -13.96 -19.07
C LEU A 33 7.89 -13.44 -20.12
N THR A 34 8.49 -12.27 -19.86
CA THR A 34 9.55 -11.76 -20.73
C THR A 34 10.88 -12.41 -20.34
N VAL A 35 11.51 -13.06 -21.30
CA VAL A 35 12.85 -13.65 -21.17
C VAL A 35 13.81 -12.77 -21.94
N ALA A 36 14.95 -12.45 -21.36
CA ALA A 36 16.03 -11.71 -22.02
C ALA A 36 16.94 -12.68 -22.78
N GLU A 37 17.65 -12.15 -23.77
CA GLU A 37 18.77 -12.88 -24.40
C GLU A 37 19.83 -13.22 -23.34
N PRO A 38 20.43 -14.41 -23.40
CA PRO A 38 21.53 -14.77 -22.53
C PRO A 38 22.71 -13.80 -22.65
N VAL A 39 23.37 -13.56 -21.53
CA VAL A 39 24.56 -12.72 -21.44
C VAL A 39 25.76 -13.61 -21.08
N PRO A 40 26.93 -13.45 -21.71
CA PRO A 40 28.13 -14.20 -21.35
C PRO A 40 28.46 -13.99 -19.86
N TYR A 41 28.90 -15.06 -19.20
CA TYR A 41 29.34 -15.00 -17.79
C TYR A 41 30.86 -14.76 -17.77
N GLU A 42 31.27 -13.61 -17.28
CA GLU A 42 32.65 -13.17 -17.13
C GLU A 42 32.97 -13.01 -15.63
N ASP A 43 34.22 -12.60 -15.30
CA ASP A 43 34.66 -12.51 -13.90
C ASP A 43 34.05 -11.30 -13.15
N ASP A 44 33.63 -10.24 -13.84
CA ASP A 44 32.99 -9.08 -13.24
C ASP A 44 31.47 -9.26 -13.14
N PHE A 45 31.02 -9.75 -11.98
CA PHE A 45 29.61 -9.98 -11.71
C PHE A 45 28.75 -8.72 -11.82
N GLN A 46 29.28 -7.55 -11.43
CA GLN A 46 28.51 -6.30 -11.46
C GLN A 46 28.24 -5.87 -12.91
N MET A 47 29.25 -5.98 -13.78
CA MET A 47 29.09 -5.71 -15.21
C MET A 47 28.08 -6.67 -15.86
N ILE A 48 28.17 -7.97 -15.56
CA ILE A 48 27.24 -8.99 -16.08
C ILE A 48 25.81 -8.69 -15.63
N SER A 49 25.61 -8.36 -14.36
CA SER A 49 24.29 -8.02 -13.80
C SER A 49 23.68 -6.80 -14.53
N GLN A 50 24.46 -5.76 -14.80
CA GLN A 50 24.02 -4.60 -15.57
C GLN A 50 23.66 -4.95 -17.01
N GLN A 51 24.49 -5.75 -17.69
CA GLN A 51 24.21 -6.23 -19.05
C GLN A 51 22.91 -7.07 -19.11
N ALA A 52 22.72 -7.96 -18.14
CA ALA A 52 21.49 -8.76 -18.04
C ALA A 52 20.24 -7.91 -17.79
N GLU A 53 20.34 -6.87 -16.94
CA GLU A 53 19.25 -5.92 -16.73
C GLU A 53 18.93 -5.12 -18.01
N GLU A 54 19.94 -4.67 -18.73
CA GLU A 54 19.74 -3.98 -20.00
C GLU A 54 19.12 -4.88 -21.06
N ALA A 55 19.58 -6.14 -21.16
CA ALA A 55 18.99 -7.13 -22.05
C ALA A 55 17.50 -7.36 -21.71
N LEU A 56 17.15 -7.47 -20.42
CA LEU A 56 15.77 -7.61 -19.98
C LEU A 56 14.94 -6.34 -20.26
N ARG A 57 15.50 -5.14 -20.09
CA ARG A 57 14.84 -3.88 -20.45
C ARG A 57 14.56 -3.81 -21.96
N ARG A 58 15.51 -4.21 -22.79
CA ARG A 58 15.32 -4.31 -24.24
C ARG A 58 14.21 -5.30 -24.60
N ALA A 59 14.25 -6.52 -24.05
CA ALA A 59 13.24 -7.55 -24.28
C ALA A 59 11.82 -7.07 -23.87
N LYS A 60 11.68 -6.33 -22.75
CA LYS A 60 10.39 -5.74 -22.33
C LYS A 60 9.86 -4.67 -23.31
N ARG A 61 10.73 -3.91 -23.97
CA ARG A 61 10.33 -2.92 -24.99
C ARG A 61 9.85 -3.58 -26.27
N TRP A 62 10.46 -4.67 -26.64
CA TRP A 62 10.16 -5.45 -27.85
C TRP A 62 9.16 -6.56 -27.57
N ARG A 63 8.15 -6.32 -26.74
CA ARG A 63 7.13 -7.33 -26.40
C ARG A 63 6.74 -8.15 -27.63
N GLN A 64 7.39 -9.29 -27.81
CA GLN A 64 7.00 -10.27 -28.80
C GLN A 64 5.76 -10.99 -28.27
N GLY A 65 4.68 -10.90 -29.04
CA GLY A 65 3.56 -11.81 -28.94
C GLY A 65 2.57 -11.55 -27.82
N THR A 66 1.77 -10.49 -27.94
CA THR A 66 0.35 -10.64 -27.63
C THR A 66 -0.23 -11.57 -28.68
N GLN A 67 -0.32 -12.88 -28.40
CA GLN A 67 -1.11 -13.76 -29.26
C GLN A 67 -2.56 -13.29 -29.14
N ALA A 68 -3.11 -12.77 -30.22
CA ALA A 68 -4.53 -12.57 -30.35
C ALA A 68 -5.20 -13.95 -30.16
N GLN A 69 -6.06 -14.11 -29.16
CA GLN A 69 -6.89 -15.30 -29.09
C GLN A 69 -7.97 -15.14 -30.15
N GLU A 70 -7.97 -16.04 -31.14
CA GLU A 70 -9.07 -16.11 -32.07
C GLU A 70 -10.34 -16.53 -31.34
N HIS A 71 -11.32 -15.65 -31.32
CA HIS A 71 -12.64 -15.97 -30.77
C HIS A 71 -13.40 -16.76 -31.84
N LEU A 72 -13.48 -18.06 -31.60
CA LEU A 72 -14.36 -18.92 -32.40
C LEU A 72 -15.81 -18.77 -31.86
N PRO A 73 -16.80 -18.57 -32.73
CA PRO A 73 -18.18 -18.28 -32.33
C PRO A 73 -18.87 -19.42 -31.55
N TYR A 74 -18.27 -20.60 -31.49
CA TYR A 74 -18.81 -21.77 -30.80
C TYR A 74 -18.11 -22.10 -29.47
N ILE A 75 -17.15 -21.31 -29.04
CA ILE A 75 -16.42 -21.55 -27.81
C ILE A 75 -16.83 -20.51 -26.78
N ALA A 76 -17.25 -20.98 -25.60
CA ALA A 76 -17.59 -20.13 -24.48
C ALA A 76 -16.35 -19.42 -23.93
N LEU A 77 -16.50 -18.15 -23.56
CA LEU A 77 -15.49 -17.44 -22.79
C LEU A 77 -15.54 -17.89 -21.34
N CYS A 78 -14.41 -17.79 -20.65
CA CYS A 78 -14.31 -18.07 -19.23
C CYS A 78 -15.20 -17.11 -18.42
N ALA A 79 -16.11 -17.65 -17.63
CA ALA A 79 -16.99 -16.86 -16.77
C ALA A 79 -16.24 -16.09 -15.69
N SER A 80 -15.05 -16.58 -15.27
CA SER A 80 -14.22 -15.94 -14.23
C SER A 80 -13.41 -14.76 -14.74
N CYS A 81 -12.69 -14.88 -15.88
CA CYS A 81 -11.81 -13.81 -16.37
C CYS A 81 -12.35 -13.04 -17.59
N GLY A 82 -13.38 -13.57 -18.26
CA GLY A 82 -13.97 -12.95 -19.45
C GLY A 82 -13.09 -12.95 -20.72
N VAL A 83 -11.87 -13.51 -20.64
CA VAL A 83 -10.86 -13.42 -21.71
C VAL A 83 -10.46 -14.79 -22.26
N GLY A 84 -10.16 -15.76 -21.38
CA GLY A 84 -9.69 -17.08 -21.80
C GLY A 84 -10.81 -17.93 -22.38
N LEU A 85 -10.48 -18.79 -23.37
CA LEU A 85 -11.41 -19.78 -23.90
C LEU A 85 -11.65 -20.87 -22.85
N ALA A 86 -12.91 -21.24 -22.63
CA ALA A 86 -13.29 -22.27 -21.68
C ALA A 86 -12.80 -23.63 -22.12
N VAL A 87 -12.22 -24.39 -21.18
CA VAL A 87 -11.76 -25.77 -21.39
C VAL A 87 -12.53 -26.77 -20.55
N ALA A 88 -13.29 -26.30 -19.55
CA ALA A 88 -14.10 -27.14 -18.68
C ALA A 88 -15.38 -26.40 -18.23
N HIS A 89 -16.40 -27.21 -17.85
CA HIS A 89 -17.63 -26.74 -17.25
C HIS A 89 -17.75 -27.35 -15.85
N GLN A 90 -17.31 -26.61 -14.83
CA GLN A 90 -17.28 -27.06 -13.43
C GLN A 90 -17.44 -25.90 -12.46
N ALA A 91 -17.71 -26.20 -11.21
CA ALA A 91 -17.75 -25.19 -10.15
C ALA A 91 -16.35 -24.56 -9.96
N TYR A 92 -16.29 -23.24 -9.78
CA TYR A 92 -15.04 -22.54 -9.48
C TYR A 92 -14.60 -22.78 -8.03
N HIS A 93 -15.60 -22.89 -7.12
CA HIS A 93 -15.42 -23.32 -5.75
C HIS A 93 -16.41 -24.45 -5.43
N GLU A 94 -16.06 -25.26 -4.43
CA GLU A 94 -16.94 -26.33 -3.96
C GLU A 94 -18.28 -25.75 -3.49
N GLY A 95 -19.39 -26.31 -3.99
CA GLY A 95 -20.73 -25.84 -3.67
C GLY A 95 -21.31 -24.72 -4.53
N GLU A 96 -20.55 -24.17 -5.47
CA GLU A 96 -21.02 -23.18 -6.45
C GLU A 96 -21.63 -23.84 -7.69
N GLU A 97 -22.40 -23.05 -8.46
CA GLU A 97 -22.89 -23.48 -9.77
C GLU A 97 -21.73 -23.69 -10.75
N LYS A 98 -21.90 -24.70 -11.62
CA LYS A 98 -20.93 -24.98 -12.68
C LYS A 98 -20.88 -23.84 -13.67
N GLN A 99 -19.67 -23.44 -14.04
CA GLN A 99 -19.38 -22.35 -14.97
C GLN A 99 -18.37 -22.80 -16.03
N TYR A 100 -18.35 -22.11 -17.15
CA TYR A 100 -17.34 -22.33 -18.20
C TYR A 100 -16.04 -21.65 -17.78
N LEU A 101 -14.96 -22.41 -17.62
CA LEU A 101 -13.68 -21.92 -17.09
C LEU A 101 -12.52 -22.24 -18.01
N CYS A 102 -11.57 -21.31 -18.16
CA CYS A 102 -10.32 -21.53 -18.87
C CYS A 102 -9.29 -22.26 -17.99
N ALA A 103 -8.28 -22.85 -18.63
CA ALA A 103 -7.23 -23.60 -17.93
C ALA A 103 -6.49 -22.75 -16.87
N SER A 104 -6.23 -21.48 -17.15
CA SER A 104 -5.57 -20.56 -16.20
C SER A 104 -6.42 -20.31 -14.94
N CYS A 105 -7.73 -20.10 -15.09
CA CYS A 105 -8.63 -19.91 -13.95
C CYS A 105 -8.80 -21.18 -13.14
N LEU A 106 -8.83 -22.35 -13.78
CA LEU A 106 -8.85 -23.65 -13.10
C LEU A 106 -7.59 -23.87 -12.26
N ASN A 107 -6.42 -23.59 -12.83
CA ASN A 107 -5.15 -23.70 -12.09
C ASN A 107 -5.11 -22.74 -10.90
N LYS A 108 -5.60 -21.50 -11.05
CA LYS A 108 -5.71 -20.54 -9.95
C LYS A 108 -6.67 -20.98 -8.86
N SER A 109 -7.78 -21.64 -9.23
CA SER A 109 -8.73 -22.21 -8.27
C SER A 109 -8.12 -23.36 -7.47
N ALA A 110 -7.40 -24.27 -8.13
CA ALA A 110 -6.68 -25.35 -7.47
C ALA A 110 -5.60 -24.84 -6.50
N GLU A 111 -4.78 -23.88 -6.93
CA GLU A 111 -3.77 -23.24 -6.09
C GLU A 111 -4.39 -22.52 -4.88
N ARG A 112 -5.55 -21.88 -5.05
CA ARG A 112 -6.29 -21.26 -3.95
C ARG A 112 -6.75 -22.31 -2.92
N ALA A 113 -7.25 -23.46 -3.36
CA ALA A 113 -7.66 -24.53 -2.46
C ALA A 113 -6.46 -25.05 -1.63
N GLU A 114 -5.30 -25.23 -2.25
CA GLU A 114 -4.08 -25.62 -1.54
C GLU A 114 -3.62 -24.53 -0.53
N GLN A 115 -3.75 -23.26 -0.89
CA GLN A 115 -3.41 -22.15 0.01
C GLN A 115 -4.42 -22.00 1.14
N GLN A 116 -5.70 -22.26 0.91
CA GLN A 116 -6.73 -22.27 1.96
C GLN A 116 -6.52 -23.42 2.96
N ALA A 117 -5.98 -24.54 2.50
CA ALA A 117 -5.56 -25.65 3.37
C ALA A 117 -4.39 -25.27 4.31
N LEU A 118 -3.83 -24.05 4.16
CA LEU A 118 -2.73 -23.48 4.96
C LEU A 118 -1.56 -24.45 5.13
N ASP A 119 -1.14 -25.05 4.05
CA ASP A 119 0.13 -25.76 4.04
C ASP A 119 1.22 -24.80 4.55
N LYS A 120 2.09 -25.37 5.38
CA LYS A 120 3.26 -24.66 5.96
C LYS A 120 4.13 -23.98 4.90
N THR A 121 4.01 -24.36 3.65
CA THR A 121 4.78 -23.85 2.51
C THR A 121 4.10 -22.71 1.77
N SER A 122 2.77 -22.54 1.90
CA SER A 122 2.03 -21.46 1.24
C SER A 122 2.48 -20.08 1.72
N PHE A 123 2.32 -19.05 0.89
CA PHE A 123 2.75 -17.70 1.28
C PHE A 123 1.91 -17.15 2.44
N LEU A 124 0.60 -17.45 2.50
CA LEU A 124 -0.28 -17.10 3.60
C LEU A 124 0.10 -17.83 4.89
N GLY A 125 0.33 -19.14 4.81
CA GLY A 125 0.76 -19.94 5.98
C GLY A 125 2.12 -19.49 6.53
N ARG A 126 3.04 -19.02 5.69
CA ARG A 126 4.30 -18.41 6.14
C ARG A 126 4.07 -17.06 6.84
N PHE A 127 3.19 -16.22 6.30
CA PHE A 127 2.84 -14.94 6.92
C PHE A 127 2.17 -15.16 8.27
N TYR A 128 1.11 -15.94 8.33
CA TYR A 128 0.37 -16.15 9.57
C TYR A 128 1.22 -16.76 10.68
N ARG A 129 2.18 -17.63 10.35
CA ARG A 129 3.16 -18.12 11.32
C ARG A 129 4.21 -17.10 11.74
N THR A 130 4.47 -16.09 10.94
CA THR A 130 5.29 -14.95 11.39
C THR A 130 4.54 -14.13 12.43
N VAL A 131 3.22 -13.99 12.29
CA VAL A 131 2.36 -13.29 13.26
C VAL A 131 2.16 -14.12 14.53
N VAL A 132 1.81 -15.41 14.38
CA VAL A 132 1.57 -16.37 15.48
C VAL A 132 2.48 -17.58 15.28
N PRO A 133 3.70 -17.58 15.87
CA PRO A 133 4.68 -18.65 15.68
C PRO A 133 4.22 -20.01 16.22
N SER A 134 3.42 -20.03 17.28
CA SER A 134 2.91 -21.24 17.94
C SER A 134 1.45 -21.03 18.37
N GLY A 135 0.66 -22.09 18.28
CA GLY A 135 -0.76 -22.05 18.64
C GLY A 135 -1.70 -22.13 17.44
N GLU A 136 -2.98 -22.10 17.75
CA GLU A 136 -4.05 -22.02 16.74
C GLU A 136 -4.33 -20.55 16.43
N TYR A 137 -4.72 -20.28 15.19
CA TYR A 137 -5.14 -18.95 14.74
C TYR A 137 -6.26 -19.06 13.72
N ASP A 138 -7.03 -18.01 13.61
CA ASP A 138 -8.10 -17.84 12.62
C ASP A 138 -7.72 -16.70 11.65
N TRP A 139 -8.26 -16.68 10.43
CA TRP A 139 -7.90 -15.72 9.38
C TRP A 139 -9.09 -15.38 8.49
N PRO A 140 -9.02 -14.26 7.72
CA PRO A 140 -10.11 -13.85 6.85
C PRO A 140 -10.49 -14.92 5.82
N GLY A 141 -11.78 -15.24 5.73
CA GLY A 141 -12.32 -16.22 4.80
C GLY A 141 -12.06 -17.68 5.16
N ARG A 142 -11.60 -17.98 6.39
CA ARG A 142 -11.54 -19.37 6.86
C ARG A 142 -12.95 -19.94 7.00
N GLU A 143 -13.18 -21.14 6.42
CA GLU A 143 -14.43 -21.89 6.62
C GLU A 143 -14.70 -22.11 8.10
N LYS A 144 -15.85 -21.64 8.57
CA LYS A 144 -16.23 -21.79 9.97
C LYS A 144 -16.68 -23.21 10.26
N ARG A 145 -16.17 -23.74 11.37
CA ARG A 145 -16.71 -24.94 12.03
C ARG A 145 -18.25 -24.83 12.12
N ARG A 146 -18.95 -25.77 11.48
CA ARG A 146 -20.39 -26.11 11.55
C ARG A 146 -21.38 -24.93 11.78
N GLY A 147 -22.10 -24.56 10.75
CA GLY A 147 -23.41 -23.89 10.86
C GLY A 147 -23.46 -22.38 10.60
N ARG A 148 -22.37 -21.71 10.26
CA ARG A 148 -22.39 -20.31 9.79
C ARG A 148 -21.98 -20.23 8.32
N ARG A 149 -22.68 -19.37 7.55
CA ARG A 149 -22.31 -19.08 6.15
C ARG A 149 -20.84 -18.64 6.06
N GLU A 150 -20.16 -19.13 5.05
CA GLU A 150 -18.85 -18.63 4.63
C GLU A 150 -18.92 -17.10 4.52
N LYS A 151 -18.08 -16.41 5.26
CA LYS A 151 -18.00 -14.95 5.21
C LYS A 151 -16.94 -14.56 4.19
N ASP A 152 -17.25 -13.56 3.36
CA ASP A 152 -16.25 -12.93 2.49
C ASP A 152 -15.07 -12.42 3.35
N PRO A 153 -13.81 -12.70 2.99
CA PRO A 153 -12.65 -12.16 3.70
C PRO A 153 -12.69 -10.64 3.94
N LEU A 154 -13.25 -9.88 3.00
CA LEU A 154 -13.48 -8.44 3.14
C LEU A 154 -14.42 -8.11 4.30
N GLU A 155 -15.49 -8.88 4.43
CA GLU A 155 -16.48 -8.70 5.50
C GLU A 155 -15.92 -9.08 6.87
N ASP A 156 -15.02 -10.10 6.93
CA ASP A 156 -14.33 -10.45 8.17
C ASP A 156 -13.44 -9.32 8.69
N VAL A 157 -12.64 -8.70 7.82
CA VAL A 157 -11.78 -7.56 8.19
C VAL A 157 -12.63 -6.31 8.49
N ALA A 158 -13.74 -6.11 7.77
CA ALA A 158 -14.64 -4.99 7.99
C ALA A 158 -15.37 -5.02 9.35
N ASP A 159 -15.38 -6.15 10.06
CA ASP A 159 -15.97 -6.25 11.41
C ASP A 159 -15.29 -5.34 12.44
N TYR A 160 -14.04 -4.93 12.19
CA TYR A 160 -13.34 -3.95 13.03
C TYR A 160 -13.89 -2.52 12.93
N ASN A 161 -14.72 -2.24 11.94
CA ASN A 161 -15.32 -0.91 11.79
C ASN A 161 -16.85 -0.98 11.73
N PRO A 162 -17.60 -0.31 12.63
CA PRO A 162 -19.07 -0.36 12.67
C PRO A 162 -19.71 0.09 11.36
N ARG A 163 -19.02 0.94 10.60
CA ARG A 163 -19.48 1.43 9.29
C ARG A 163 -18.99 0.58 8.14
N ARG A 164 -18.36 -0.59 8.42
CA ARG A 164 -17.89 -1.55 7.41
C ARG A 164 -16.84 -0.98 6.46
N TYR A 165 -15.92 -0.17 6.96
CA TYR A 165 -14.74 0.26 6.21
C TYR A 165 -13.63 -0.77 6.36
N VAL A 166 -12.84 -0.89 5.29
CA VAL A 166 -11.58 -1.63 5.20
C VAL A 166 -10.52 -0.73 4.60
N ALA A 167 -9.27 -1.10 4.73
CA ALA A 167 -8.20 -0.38 4.06
C ALA A 167 -7.36 -1.33 3.20
N TYR A 168 -7.03 -0.90 1.99
CA TYR A 168 -6.08 -1.56 1.11
C TYR A 168 -4.72 -0.87 1.25
N LEU A 169 -3.70 -1.65 1.58
CA LEU A 169 -2.31 -1.22 1.70
C LEU A 169 -1.54 -1.71 0.47
N LEU A 170 -1.03 -0.79 -0.34
CA LEU A 170 -0.13 -1.07 -1.45
C LEU A 170 1.25 -0.53 -1.09
N ALA A 171 2.30 -1.33 -1.26
CA ALA A 171 3.66 -0.89 -1.00
C ALA A 171 4.63 -1.42 -2.04
N ASP A 172 5.71 -0.67 -2.29
CA ASP A 172 6.75 -1.02 -3.26
C ASP A 172 8.08 -0.39 -2.83
N GLY A 173 9.14 -1.21 -2.80
CA GLY A 173 10.48 -0.80 -2.41
C GLY A 173 11.06 0.24 -3.36
N ASN A 174 11.63 1.32 -2.82
CA ASN A 174 12.21 2.39 -3.61
C ASN A 174 13.57 1.98 -4.16
N GLU A 175 13.80 2.27 -5.46
CA GLU A 175 15.09 2.12 -6.14
C GLU A 175 15.71 0.69 -6.03
N MET A 176 14.87 -0.36 -5.85
CA MET A 176 15.34 -1.74 -5.67
C MET A 176 16.25 -2.23 -6.81
N GLY A 177 16.02 -1.74 -8.05
CA GLY A 177 16.91 -2.02 -9.17
C GLY A 177 18.35 -1.53 -8.93
N LYS A 178 18.53 -0.38 -8.29
CA LYS A 178 19.86 0.14 -7.93
C LYS A 178 20.48 -0.66 -6.79
N VAL A 179 19.67 -1.10 -5.82
CA VAL A 179 20.10 -1.94 -4.71
C VAL A 179 20.64 -3.28 -5.23
N PHE A 180 19.90 -3.96 -6.12
CA PHE A 180 20.37 -5.19 -6.75
C PHE A 180 21.60 -4.95 -7.64
N GLY A 181 21.64 -3.82 -8.38
CA GLY A 181 22.79 -3.44 -9.21
C GLY A 181 24.05 -3.09 -8.42
N ALA A 182 23.95 -2.81 -7.12
CA ALA A 182 25.09 -2.56 -6.24
C ALA A 182 25.69 -3.85 -5.66
N CYS A 183 25.03 -5.00 -5.80
CA CYS A 183 25.60 -6.29 -5.39
C CYS A 183 26.85 -6.59 -6.21
N ARG A 184 27.96 -6.88 -5.53
CA ARG A 184 29.26 -7.16 -6.15
C ARG A 184 29.48 -8.65 -6.39
N THR A 185 28.73 -9.52 -5.69
CA THR A 185 28.85 -10.98 -5.81
C THR A 185 27.48 -11.65 -5.99
N PRO A 186 27.45 -12.84 -6.62
CA PRO A 186 26.24 -13.64 -6.72
C PRO A 186 25.62 -13.98 -5.34
N GLU A 187 26.46 -14.18 -4.32
CA GLU A 187 26.05 -14.50 -2.95
C GLU A 187 25.31 -13.33 -2.31
N GLN A 188 25.79 -12.08 -2.48
CA GLN A 188 25.11 -10.88 -2.02
C GLN A 188 23.73 -10.76 -2.67
N MET A 189 23.66 -10.90 -3.99
CA MET A 189 22.39 -10.83 -4.74
C MET A 189 21.42 -11.94 -4.33
N ARG A 190 21.90 -13.16 -4.13
CA ARG A 190 21.10 -14.29 -3.68
C ARG A 190 20.56 -14.04 -2.27
N THR A 191 21.43 -13.66 -1.33
CA THR A 191 21.05 -13.39 0.06
C THR A 191 20.01 -12.28 0.14
N LEU A 192 20.19 -11.18 -0.60
CA LEU A 192 19.23 -10.09 -0.71
C LEU A 192 17.89 -10.58 -1.25
N SER A 193 17.90 -11.34 -2.35
CA SER A 193 16.69 -11.87 -2.98
C SER A 193 15.89 -12.84 -2.10
N GLU A 194 16.59 -13.67 -1.31
CA GLU A 194 15.97 -14.62 -0.39
C GLU A 194 15.47 -13.95 0.90
N ALA A 195 16.15 -12.90 1.36
CA ALA A 195 15.78 -12.19 2.59
C ALA A 195 14.63 -11.18 2.37
N LEU A 196 14.55 -10.55 1.22
CA LEU A 196 13.55 -9.49 0.95
C LEU A 196 12.09 -9.92 1.24
N PRO A 197 11.62 -11.11 0.80
CA PRO A 197 10.28 -11.59 1.18
C PRO A 197 10.11 -11.81 2.69
N GLN A 198 11.22 -12.07 3.44
CA GLN A 198 11.17 -12.24 4.89
C GLN A 198 11.03 -10.88 5.57
N VAL A 199 11.78 -9.87 5.11
CA VAL A 199 11.66 -8.49 5.58
C VAL A 199 10.22 -7.99 5.40
N MET A 200 9.64 -8.18 4.20
CA MET A 200 8.26 -7.78 3.94
C MET A 200 7.25 -8.47 4.86
N ARG A 201 7.44 -9.79 5.13
CA ARG A 201 6.58 -10.53 6.06
C ARG A 201 6.69 -9.99 7.48
N LYS A 202 7.91 -9.74 7.97
CA LYS A 202 8.13 -9.18 9.31
C LYS A 202 7.53 -7.78 9.45
N ALA A 203 7.75 -6.91 8.45
CA ALA A 203 7.19 -5.57 8.43
C ALA A 203 5.66 -5.57 8.48
N LEU A 204 5.01 -6.54 7.80
CA LEU A 204 3.56 -6.70 7.84
C LEU A 204 3.09 -7.35 9.15
N ALA A 205 3.86 -8.28 9.72
CA ALA A 205 3.47 -9.05 10.89
C ALA A 205 3.49 -8.23 12.19
N GLU A 206 4.41 -7.30 12.34
CA GLU A 206 4.53 -6.50 13.57
C GLU A 206 3.26 -5.68 13.85
N PRO A 207 2.79 -4.78 12.96
CA PRO A 207 1.55 -4.03 13.20
C PRO A 207 0.31 -4.94 13.25
N THR A 208 0.32 -6.09 12.57
CA THR A 208 -0.74 -7.10 12.66
C THR A 208 -0.82 -7.67 14.08
N SER A 209 0.32 -8.06 14.66
CA SER A 209 0.40 -8.59 16.02
C SER A 209 -0.05 -7.54 17.05
N ALA A 210 0.32 -6.28 16.85
CA ALA A 210 -0.11 -5.18 17.71
C ALA A 210 -1.65 -5.01 17.73
N ILE A 211 -2.30 -5.13 16.56
CA ILE A 211 -3.77 -5.09 16.50
C ILE A 211 -4.38 -6.31 17.21
N MET A 212 -3.86 -7.51 16.98
CA MET A 212 -4.39 -8.72 17.63
C MET A 212 -4.31 -8.64 19.16
N GLN A 213 -3.21 -8.15 19.69
CA GLN A 213 -2.99 -8.05 21.14
C GLN A 213 -3.86 -6.96 21.79
N ASN A 214 -4.00 -5.82 21.14
CA ASN A 214 -4.68 -4.66 21.70
C ASN A 214 -6.19 -4.61 21.38
N ASN A 215 -6.61 -5.27 20.31
CA ASN A 215 -7.98 -5.23 19.80
C ASN A 215 -8.48 -6.63 19.38
N PRO A 216 -8.42 -7.65 20.26
CA PRO A 216 -8.93 -8.97 19.90
C PRO A 216 -10.44 -8.92 19.66
N MET A 217 -10.91 -9.63 18.67
CA MET A 217 -12.35 -9.81 18.45
C MET A 217 -12.94 -10.67 19.57
N LYS A 218 -14.04 -10.22 20.19
CA LYS A 218 -14.69 -10.93 21.33
C LYS A 218 -14.99 -12.41 21.03
N ASP A 219 -15.48 -12.67 19.81
CA ASP A 219 -15.87 -14.02 19.37
C ASP A 219 -14.74 -14.82 18.70
N ARG A 220 -13.62 -14.18 18.40
CA ARG A 220 -12.47 -14.73 17.66
C ARG A 220 -11.16 -14.12 18.16
N PRO A 221 -10.72 -14.42 19.39
CA PRO A 221 -9.54 -13.79 19.98
C PRO A 221 -8.24 -14.07 19.21
N ASP A 222 -8.16 -15.20 18.52
CA ASP A 222 -7.01 -15.63 17.75
C ASP A 222 -7.09 -15.23 16.26
N PHE A 223 -8.01 -14.30 15.91
CA PHE A 223 -8.20 -13.86 14.55
C PHE A 223 -7.10 -12.92 14.09
N ILE A 224 -6.41 -13.28 13.01
CA ILE A 224 -5.40 -12.44 12.35
C ILE A 224 -6.13 -11.50 11.38
N PRO A 225 -6.17 -10.17 11.65
CA PRO A 225 -7.06 -9.26 10.92
C PRO A 225 -6.53 -8.78 9.57
N VAL A 226 -5.46 -9.35 9.07
CA VAL A 226 -4.77 -8.89 7.86
C VAL A 226 -4.77 -10.00 6.81
N TRP A 227 -5.13 -9.64 5.58
CA TRP A 227 -5.14 -10.55 4.45
C TRP A 227 -4.20 -10.07 3.35
N PRO A 228 -2.99 -10.63 3.25
CA PRO A 228 -2.09 -10.37 2.12
C PRO A 228 -2.68 -10.95 0.84
N LEU A 229 -2.83 -10.11 -0.17
CA LEU A 229 -3.28 -10.47 -1.52
C LEU A 229 -2.08 -10.69 -2.45
N ILE A 230 -1.05 -9.85 -2.30
CA ILE A 230 0.24 -9.98 -2.95
C ILE A 230 1.31 -9.74 -1.89
N LEU A 231 2.26 -10.66 -1.79
CA LEU A 231 3.41 -10.57 -0.90
C LEU A 231 4.61 -11.18 -1.62
N GLY A 232 5.28 -10.41 -2.43
CA GLY A 232 6.33 -10.92 -3.29
C GLY A 232 7.46 -9.95 -3.52
N GLY A 233 8.68 -10.32 -3.11
CA GLY A 233 9.83 -9.45 -3.26
C GLY A 233 9.65 -8.16 -2.47
N ASP A 234 9.66 -7.05 -3.17
CA ASP A 234 9.47 -5.69 -2.68
C ASP A 234 8.02 -5.18 -2.85
N ASP A 235 7.15 -5.96 -3.49
CA ASP A 235 5.76 -5.61 -3.72
C ASP A 235 4.85 -6.18 -2.63
N LEU A 236 3.98 -5.35 -2.07
CA LEU A 236 2.92 -5.74 -1.15
C LEU A 236 1.58 -5.19 -1.60
N PHE A 237 0.56 -6.03 -1.52
CA PHE A 237 -0.83 -5.62 -1.55
C PHE A 237 -1.60 -6.42 -0.49
N ALA A 238 -2.18 -5.72 0.50
CA ALA A 238 -2.85 -6.34 1.62
C ALA A 238 -4.14 -5.62 2.00
N LEU A 239 -5.10 -6.37 2.54
CA LEU A 239 -6.29 -5.85 3.20
C LEU A 239 -6.00 -5.76 4.71
N ILE A 240 -6.29 -4.62 5.31
CA ILE A 240 -6.03 -4.33 6.73
C ILE A 240 -7.25 -3.68 7.39
N PRO A 241 -7.37 -3.72 8.73
CA PRO A 241 -8.43 -3.03 9.45
C PRO A 241 -8.36 -1.52 9.28
N ALA A 242 -9.48 -0.90 8.89
CA ALA A 242 -9.54 0.52 8.61
C ALA A 242 -9.24 1.43 9.82
N PRO A 243 -9.66 1.15 11.07
CA PRO A 243 -9.47 2.09 12.18
C PRO A 243 -8.02 2.50 12.41
N TRP A 244 -7.08 1.59 12.24
CA TRP A 244 -5.64 1.82 12.45
C TRP A 244 -4.85 1.92 11.14
N ALA A 245 -5.51 2.18 10.02
CA ALA A 245 -4.88 2.05 8.70
C ALA A 245 -3.64 2.94 8.52
N LEU A 246 -3.64 4.16 9.08
CA LEU A 246 -2.51 5.08 8.98
C LEU A 246 -1.37 4.70 9.94
N ASP A 247 -1.67 4.35 11.19
CA ASP A 247 -0.67 3.88 12.15
C ASP A 247 -0.04 2.57 11.68
N PHE A 248 -0.85 1.65 11.14
CA PHE A 248 -0.37 0.41 10.54
C PHE A 248 0.64 0.66 9.41
N ALA A 249 0.31 1.55 8.48
CA ALA A 249 1.20 1.90 7.38
C ALA A 249 2.50 2.55 7.87
N HIS A 250 2.42 3.39 8.90
CA HIS A 250 3.58 4.03 9.51
C HIS A 250 4.53 3.00 10.14
N ARG A 251 4.01 2.11 11.01
CA ARG A 251 4.79 1.04 11.64
C ARG A 251 5.37 0.06 10.63
N PHE A 252 4.57 -0.32 9.63
CA PHE A 252 5.04 -1.15 8.53
C PHE A 252 6.30 -0.58 7.86
N CYS A 253 6.30 0.72 7.53
CA CYS A 253 7.45 1.38 6.94
C CYS A 253 8.66 1.42 7.89
N GLN A 254 8.44 1.70 9.18
CA GLN A 254 9.52 1.74 10.17
C GLN A 254 10.20 0.37 10.30
N VAL A 255 9.42 -0.70 10.41
CA VAL A 255 9.99 -2.06 10.50
C VAL A 255 10.69 -2.45 9.20
N TYR A 256 10.12 -2.11 8.05
CA TYR A 256 10.79 -2.34 6.76
C TYR A 256 12.15 -1.66 6.69
N GLU A 257 12.24 -0.37 7.03
CA GLU A 257 13.51 0.37 7.04
C GLU A 257 14.54 -0.24 8.00
N GLN A 258 14.11 -0.66 9.20
CA GLN A 258 14.97 -1.30 10.20
C GLN A 258 15.51 -2.63 9.72
N GLU A 259 14.64 -3.53 9.25
CA GLU A 259 15.02 -4.87 8.79
C GLU A 259 15.91 -4.80 7.52
N MET A 260 15.60 -3.89 6.60
CA MET A 260 16.42 -3.69 5.40
C MET A 260 17.79 -3.09 5.72
N THR A 261 17.87 -2.16 6.67
CA THR A 261 19.14 -1.61 7.12
C THR A 261 20.02 -2.69 7.74
N ALA A 262 19.47 -3.51 8.63
CA ALA A 262 20.17 -4.64 9.23
C ALA A 262 20.62 -5.68 8.17
N LEU A 263 19.80 -5.92 7.15
CA LEU A 263 20.15 -6.79 6.03
C LEU A 263 21.33 -6.22 5.23
N PHE A 264 21.35 -4.93 4.93
CA PHE A 264 22.43 -4.29 4.18
C PHE A 264 23.75 -4.37 4.93
N GLU A 265 23.75 -4.10 6.24
CA GLU A 265 24.92 -4.27 7.10
C GLU A 265 25.43 -5.71 7.07
N LYS A 266 24.52 -6.69 7.20
CA LYS A 266 24.86 -8.12 7.18
C LYS A 266 25.53 -8.58 5.89
N ILE A 267 25.08 -8.07 4.73
CA ILE A 267 25.63 -8.45 3.43
C ILE A 267 26.72 -7.51 2.90
N GLY A 268 27.09 -6.48 3.69
CA GLY A 268 28.16 -5.54 3.34
C GLY A 268 27.79 -4.57 2.22
N LEU A 269 26.52 -4.19 2.08
CA LEU A 269 26.05 -3.15 1.15
C LEU A 269 26.06 -1.76 1.84
N THR A 270 27.25 -1.25 2.13
CA THR A 270 27.42 0.05 2.82
C THR A 270 27.37 1.27 1.91
N ASP A 271 27.67 1.10 0.62
CA ASP A 271 27.78 2.18 -0.37
C ASP A 271 26.44 2.46 -1.08
N VAL A 272 25.32 1.96 -0.54
CA VAL A 272 23.97 2.11 -1.11
C VAL A 272 23.16 3.07 -0.27
N PRO A 273 22.31 3.91 -0.88
CA PRO A 273 21.38 4.74 -0.13
C PRO A 273 20.52 3.92 0.85
N ARG A 274 20.15 4.54 1.98
CA ARG A 274 19.26 3.92 2.95
C ARG A 274 18.02 3.31 2.25
N PRO A 275 17.67 2.06 2.52
CA PRO A 275 16.52 1.43 1.91
C PRO A 275 15.23 2.05 2.43
N THR A 276 14.34 2.40 1.52
CA THR A 276 13.04 3.01 1.82
C THR A 276 11.93 2.36 1.01
N ILE A 277 10.69 2.61 1.41
CA ILE A 277 9.51 2.06 0.75
C ILE A 277 8.47 3.17 0.53
N SER A 278 7.74 3.08 -0.57
CA SER A 278 6.57 3.93 -0.80
C SER A 278 5.30 3.14 -0.55
N VAL A 279 4.34 3.77 0.12
CA VAL A 279 3.08 3.14 0.53
C VAL A 279 1.90 3.99 0.09
N ALA A 280 0.83 3.31 -0.33
CA ALA A 280 -0.48 3.90 -0.51
C ALA A 280 -1.51 3.16 0.34
N VAL A 281 -2.39 3.91 1.00
CA VAL A 281 -3.50 3.38 1.78
C VAL A 281 -4.81 3.88 1.18
N VAL A 282 -5.69 2.96 0.76
CA VAL A 282 -7.02 3.30 0.27
C VAL A 282 -8.08 2.78 1.24
N ILE A 283 -8.77 3.68 1.89
CA ILE A 283 -9.79 3.38 2.88
C ILE A 283 -11.16 3.52 2.23
N CYS A 284 -11.93 2.44 2.19
CA CYS A 284 -13.24 2.43 1.54
C CYS A 284 -14.21 1.44 2.21
N LYS A 285 -15.47 1.49 1.84
CA LYS A 285 -16.46 0.48 2.26
C LYS A 285 -16.07 -0.91 1.74
N SER A 286 -16.36 -1.96 2.50
CA SER A 286 -16.11 -3.36 2.09
C SER A 286 -16.77 -3.72 0.75
N LYS A 287 -17.89 -3.08 0.42
CA LYS A 287 -18.62 -3.26 -0.85
C LYS A 287 -18.17 -2.32 -1.98
N HIS A 288 -17.14 -1.51 -1.75
CA HIS A 288 -16.60 -0.67 -2.82
C HIS A 288 -15.91 -1.55 -3.89
N PRO A 289 -16.13 -1.27 -5.20
CA PRO A 289 -15.53 -2.08 -6.25
C PRO A 289 -14.00 -2.15 -6.13
N TYR A 290 -13.48 -3.37 -6.01
CA TYR A 290 -12.04 -3.64 -5.86
C TYR A 290 -11.18 -2.93 -6.92
N ALA A 291 -11.60 -3.01 -8.19
CA ALA A 291 -10.84 -2.40 -9.28
C ALA A 291 -10.65 -0.88 -9.13
N LEU A 292 -11.65 -0.19 -8.56
CA LEU A 292 -11.57 1.25 -8.30
C LEU A 292 -10.66 1.56 -7.11
N ALA A 293 -10.74 0.76 -6.04
CA ALA A 293 -9.85 0.87 -4.88
C ALA A 293 -8.38 0.63 -5.30
N HIS A 294 -8.13 -0.41 -6.10
CA HIS A 294 -6.79 -0.70 -6.60
C HIS A 294 -6.24 0.41 -7.50
N ALA A 295 -7.05 0.91 -8.45
CA ALA A 295 -6.64 2.01 -9.33
C ALA A 295 -6.32 3.30 -8.55
N ALA A 296 -7.11 3.61 -7.51
CA ALA A 296 -6.83 4.72 -6.60
C ALA A 296 -5.50 4.49 -5.86
N GLY A 297 -5.26 3.29 -5.33
CA GLY A 297 -4.02 2.91 -4.66
C GLY A 297 -2.80 3.07 -5.57
N GLU A 298 -2.85 2.57 -6.79
CA GLU A 298 -1.79 2.73 -7.79
C GLU A 298 -1.47 4.20 -8.08
N LYS A 299 -2.51 5.05 -8.20
CA LYS A 299 -2.33 6.50 -8.40
C LYS A 299 -1.61 7.12 -7.20
N ARG A 300 -2.03 6.79 -5.97
CA ARG A 300 -1.42 7.31 -4.73
C ARG A 300 0.00 6.78 -4.52
N LEU A 301 0.27 5.53 -4.83
CA LEU A 301 1.61 4.95 -4.78
C LEU A 301 2.58 5.62 -5.74
N LYS A 302 2.15 5.90 -6.98
CA LYS A 302 2.95 6.66 -7.96
C LYS A 302 3.29 8.08 -7.46
N GLN A 303 2.36 8.74 -6.78
CA GLN A 303 2.61 10.05 -6.17
C GLN A 303 3.65 9.93 -5.04
N ALA A 304 3.51 8.96 -4.13
CA ALA A 304 4.48 8.70 -3.07
C ALA A 304 5.89 8.45 -3.63
N LYS A 305 6.03 7.58 -4.63
CA LYS A 305 7.30 7.32 -5.32
C LYS A 305 7.92 8.56 -5.94
N ARG A 306 7.12 9.41 -6.59
CA ARG A 306 7.62 10.67 -7.17
C ARG A 306 8.16 11.61 -6.10
N THR A 307 7.45 11.76 -4.99
CA THR A 307 7.89 12.60 -3.86
C THR A 307 9.18 12.07 -3.24
N GLY A 308 9.28 10.77 -2.96
CA GLY A 308 10.52 10.15 -2.45
C GLY A 308 11.70 10.33 -3.41
N LYS A 309 11.48 10.15 -4.71
CA LYS A 309 12.51 10.36 -5.73
C LYS A 309 12.97 11.84 -5.80
N GLN A 310 12.05 12.78 -5.71
CA GLN A 310 12.36 14.20 -5.76
C GLN A 310 13.24 14.63 -4.58
N ARG A 311 12.99 14.07 -3.38
CA ARG A 311 13.81 14.29 -2.20
C ARG A 311 15.27 13.88 -2.44
N ILE A 312 15.49 12.70 -3.03
CA ILE A 312 16.82 12.19 -3.37
C ILE A 312 17.51 13.08 -4.42
N LEU A 313 16.78 13.52 -5.46
CA LEU A 313 17.30 14.40 -6.50
C LEU A 313 17.71 15.76 -5.96
N ASN A 314 17.13 16.23 -4.87
CA ASN A 314 17.49 17.46 -4.17
C ASN A 314 18.61 17.25 -3.13
N GLY A 315 19.31 16.12 -3.15
CA GLY A 315 20.43 15.81 -2.25
C GLY A 315 20.06 15.52 -0.81
N GLN A 316 18.78 15.27 -0.53
CA GLN A 316 18.29 14.92 0.80
C GLN A 316 18.36 13.43 1.05
N GLN A 317 18.47 13.03 2.33
CA GLN A 317 18.47 11.63 2.70
C GLN A 317 17.16 10.92 2.28
N PRO A 318 17.23 9.69 1.74
CA PRO A 318 16.07 8.91 1.41
C PRO A 318 15.17 8.69 2.64
N MET A 319 13.86 8.68 2.44
CA MET A 319 12.87 8.44 3.48
C MET A 319 11.64 7.78 2.88
N SER A 320 11.00 6.89 3.63
CA SER A 320 9.75 6.26 3.20
C SER A 320 8.61 7.26 3.19
N VAL A 321 7.69 7.06 2.24
CA VAL A 321 6.60 7.99 1.95
C VAL A 321 5.27 7.24 1.96
N ILE A 322 4.29 7.80 2.66
CA ILE A 322 2.94 7.25 2.76
C ILE A 322 1.94 8.24 2.16
N ASN A 323 1.15 7.76 1.22
CA ASN A 323 0.01 8.49 0.68
C ASN A 323 -1.28 7.75 1.02
N PHE A 324 -2.41 8.47 1.15
CA PHE A 324 -3.68 7.82 1.42
C PHE A 324 -4.85 8.48 0.70
N GLU A 325 -5.95 7.73 0.60
CA GLU A 325 -7.23 8.20 0.08
C GLU A 325 -8.35 7.59 0.91
N VAL A 326 -9.30 8.43 1.35
CA VAL A 326 -10.52 7.98 1.99
C VAL A 326 -11.68 8.11 1.00
N VAL A 327 -12.25 6.98 0.59
CA VAL A 327 -13.39 6.93 -0.32
C VAL A 327 -14.67 7.03 0.50
N LEU A 328 -15.17 8.24 0.69
CA LEU A 328 -16.46 8.48 1.34
C LEU A 328 -17.60 8.14 0.35
N GLY A 329 -18.51 7.23 0.74
CA GLY A 329 -19.62 6.79 -0.09
C GLY A 329 -20.49 7.97 -0.54
N GLY A 330 -20.82 8.03 -1.85
CA GLY A 330 -21.65 9.06 -2.48
C GLY A 330 -20.87 10.04 -3.37
N ARG A 331 -19.57 10.17 -3.25
CA ARG A 331 -18.74 10.82 -4.28
C ARG A 331 -18.36 9.78 -5.33
N LEU A 332 -19.28 9.46 -6.24
CA LEU A 332 -18.93 8.90 -7.54
C LEU A 332 -17.88 9.83 -8.14
N VAL A 333 -16.68 9.30 -8.29
CA VAL A 333 -15.54 9.85 -9.03
C VAL A 333 -15.72 11.34 -9.33
N ALA A 334 -15.34 12.22 -8.38
CA ALA A 334 -15.18 13.62 -8.74
C ALA A 334 -14.26 13.67 -9.97
N PRO A 335 -14.58 14.49 -10.98
CA PRO A 335 -13.68 14.65 -12.12
C PRO A 335 -12.25 14.84 -11.63
N PRO A 336 -11.25 14.31 -12.33
CA PRO A 336 -9.84 14.41 -11.91
C PRO A 336 -9.47 15.83 -11.45
N ASP A 337 -10.01 16.84 -12.07
CA ASP A 337 -9.75 18.25 -11.83
C ASP A 337 -10.34 18.79 -10.52
N ALA A 338 -11.49 18.28 -10.05
CA ALA A 338 -12.12 18.76 -8.81
C ALA A 338 -11.42 18.29 -7.53
N ARG A 339 -10.64 17.19 -7.58
CA ARG A 339 -9.83 16.70 -6.45
C ARG A 339 -8.46 17.37 -6.35
N GLU A 340 -8.03 18.04 -7.40
CA GLU A 340 -6.74 18.76 -7.44
C GLU A 340 -6.79 20.07 -6.65
N VAL A 341 -7.97 20.54 -6.30
CA VAL A 341 -8.19 21.79 -5.56
C VAL A 341 -8.25 21.57 -4.04
N CYS A 342 -8.23 20.34 -3.55
CA CYS A 342 -8.28 20.06 -2.12
C CYS A 342 -6.98 20.50 -1.41
N PRO A 343 -7.06 21.27 -0.31
CA PRO A 343 -5.90 21.79 0.42
C PRO A 343 -5.20 20.68 1.23
N THR A 344 -4.62 19.69 0.56
CA THR A 344 -3.94 18.53 1.16
C THR A 344 -2.44 18.70 1.21
N LEU A 345 -1.79 18.16 2.24
CA LEU A 345 -0.31 18.02 2.32
C LEU A 345 0.17 16.62 1.92
N ARG A 346 -0.72 15.72 1.51
CA ARG A 346 -0.36 14.38 1.05
C ARG A 346 0.59 14.43 -0.16
N PRO A 347 1.62 13.55 -0.21
CA PRO A 347 1.92 12.44 0.70
C PRO A 347 2.71 12.87 1.94
N TYR A 348 2.68 12.01 3.00
CA TYR A 348 3.35 12.19 4.28
C TYR A 348 4.63 11.36 4.38
N TRP A 349 5.58 11.83 5.21
CA TRP A 349 6.83 11.14 5.48
C TRP A 349 6.72 10.22 6.71
N VAL A 350 7.51 9.16 6.73
CA VAL A 350 7.57 8.25 7.88
C VAL A 350 8.32 8.88 9.07
N GLY A 351 9.41 9.59 8.80
CA GLY A 351 10.17 10.36 9.79
C GLY A 351 9.96 11.86 9.67
N ASP A 352 10.74 12.65 10.41
CA ASP A 352 10.76 14.10 10.27
C ASP A 352 11.50 14.53 9.00
N PRO A 353 10.81 15.11 8.03
CA PRO A 353 11.44 15.48 6.75
C PRO A 353 12.32 16.74 6.82
N GLY A 354 12.24 17.49 7.90
CA GLY A 354 12.85 18.82 8.02
C GLY A 354 12.01 19.92 7.37
N ASP A 355 12.44 21.17 7.57
CA ASP A 355 11.72 22.37 7.14
C ASP A 355 11.49 22.40 5.62
N GLY A 356 10.28 22.75 5.23
CA GLY A 356 9.90 22.93 3.82
C GLY A 356 9.60 21.64 3.05
N TRP A 357 9.73 20.45 3.67
CA TRP A 357 9.53 19.17 3.01
C TRP A 357 8.17 18.50 3.29
N GLY A 358 7.33 19.11 4.08
CA GLY A 358 6.02 18.57 4.44
C GLY A 358 5.98 18.03 5.87
N LEU A 359 5.08 17.12 6.14
CA LEU A 359 4.83 16.60 7.48
C LEU A 359 5.10 15.11 7.58
N SER A 360 5.50 14.66 8.77
CA SER A 360 5.47 13.23 9.08
C SER A 360 4.03 12.77 9.34
N LEU A 361 3.75 11.52 8.99
CA LEU A 361 2.45 10.91 9.26
C LEU A 361 2.19 10.79 10.76
N GLN A 362 3.23 10.56 11.54
CA GLN A 362 3.13 10.50 13.00
C GLN A 362 2.58 11.80 13.58
N LYS A 363 3.10 12.97 13.15
CA LYS A 363 2.57 14.28 13.58
C LYS A 363 1.06 14.41 13.27
N LEU A 364 0.62 13.90 12.11
CA LEU A 364 -0.81 13.88 11.76
C LEU A 364 -1.63 13.04 12.76
N ILE A 365 -1.16 11.82 13.06
CA ILE A 365 -1.84 10.90 13.99
C ILE A 365 -1.87 11.48 15.41
N GLU A 366 -0.78 12.05 15.90
CA GLU A 366 -0.70 12.68 17.22
C GLU A 366 -1.69 13.84 17.39
N GLN A 367 -1.92 14.62 16.33
CA GLN A 367 -2.88 15.73 16.38
C GLN A 367 -4.34 15.26 16.46
N ARG A 368 -4.64 14.05 16.02
CA ARG A 368 -5.96 13.43 16.26
C ARG A 368 -6.24 13.28 17.75
N GLU A 369 -5.26 12.80 18.53
CA GLU A 369 -5.41 12.65 19.96
C GLU A 369 -5.48 14.01 20.66
N ALA A 370 -4.66 14.97 20.26
CA ALA A 370 -4.69 16.33 20.78
C ALA A 370 -6.06 17.02 20.60
N LEU A 371 -6.72 16.75 19.47
CA LEU A 371 -8.05 17.31 19.15
C LEU A 371 -9.22 16.49 19.70
N ARG A 372 -8.97 15.37 20.38
CA ARG A 372 -10.00 14.43 20.85
C ARG A 372 -11.11 15.09 21.69
N GLY A 373 -10.75 16.00 22.57
CA GLY A 373 -11.70 16.72 23.43
C GLY A 373 -12.52 17.80 22.72
N VAL A 374 -12.13 18.21 21.50
CA VAL A 374 -12.80 19.28 20.77
C VAL A 374 -14.15 18.77 20.21
N PRO A 375 -15.27 19.50 20.44
CA PRO A 375 -16.59 19.07 19.98
C PRO A 375 -16.61 18.82 18.47
N ARG A 376 -17.18 17.68 18.04
CA ARG A 376 -17.27 17.28 16.61
C ARG A 376 -17.87 18.37 15.72
N LYS A 377 -18.83 19.16 16.24
CA LYS A 377 -19.38 20.30 15.49
C LYS A 377 -18.30 21.32 15.13
N ARG A 378 -17.37 21.59 16.03
CA ARG A 378 -16.26 22.54 15.78
C ARG A 378 -15.26 22.00 14.78
N LEU A 379 -14.96 20.70 14.87
CA LEU A 379 -14.12 20.02 13.88
C LEU A 379 -14.77 20.01 12.49
N ALA A 380 -16.09 19.82 12.42
CA ALA A 380 -16.82 19.90 11.15
C ALA A 380 -16.80 21.32 10.57
N GLU A 381 -17.03 22.37 11.40
CA GLU A 381 -16.92 23.77 10.97
C GLU A 381 -15.51 24.11 10.47
N LEU A 382 -14.47 23.57 11.10
CA LEU A 382 -13.08 23.71 10.62
C LEU A 382 -12.88 23.00 9.29
N ARG A 383 -13.36 21.77 9.14
CA ARG A 383 -13.26 21.04 7.86
C ARG A 383 -13.91 21.79 6.73
N ASP A 384 -15.16 22.24 6.91
CA ASP A 384 -15.91 22.98 5.90
C ASP A 384 -15.19 24.30 5.53
N LEU A 385 -14.55 24.94 6.51
CA LEU A 385 -13.74 26.14 6.26
C LEU A 385 -12.52 25.84 5.41
N TYR A 386 -11.81 24.74 5.66
CA TYR A 386 -10.64 24.35 4.88
C TYR A 386 -11.00 23.79 3.51
N ASP A 387 -12.17 23.18 3.34
CA ASP A 387 -12.68 22.78 2.02
C ASP A 387 -12.92 24.01 1.11
N ASP A 388 -13.19 25.18 1.73
CA ASP A 388 -13.34 26.49 1.06
C ASP A 388 -12.01 27.27 0.94
N LEU A 389 -10.86 26.68 1.32
CA LEU A 389 -9.56 27.38 1.23
C LEU A 389 -9.26 27.73 -0.23
N PRO A 390 -9.06 29.03 -0.57
CA PRO A 390 -8.79 29.43 -1.94
C PRO A 390 -7.55 28.75 -2.51
N ALA A 391 -7.66 28.17 -3.68
CA ALA A 391 -6.56 27.57 -4.42
C ALA A 391 -5.59 28.64 -4.97
N SER A 392 -6.06 29.85 -5.16
CA SER A 392 -5.28 30.97 -5.69
C SER A 392 -4.27 31.48 -4.66
N THR A 393 -3.03 31.67 -5.07
CA THR A 393 -1.97 32.29 -4.25
C THR A 393 -2.10 33.81 -4.14
N ARG A 394 -3.18 34.42 -4.65
CA ARG A 394 -3.42 35.86 -4.56
C ARG A 394 -3.85 36.24 -3.15
N THR A 395 -3.11 37.13 -2.51
CA THR A 395 -3.31 37.56 -1.11
C THR A 395 -4.71 38.10 -0.84
N ASN A 396 -5.32 38.79 -1.81
CA ASN A 396 -6.67 39.36 -1.65
C ASN A 396 -7.79 38.32 -1.54
N ASP A 397 -7.57 37.10 -2.06
CA ASP A 397 -8.58 36.03 -2.02
C ASP A 397 -8.61 35.33 -0.66
N LEU A 398 -7.53 35.45 0.11
CA LEU A 398 -7.35 34.80 1.42
C LEU A 398 -7.95 35.57 2.58
N GLN A 399 -8.06 36.91 2.49
CA GLN A 399 -8.54 37.72 3.61
C GLN A 399 -9.96 37.35 4.10
N PRO A 400 -10.96 37.16 3.22
CA PRO A 400 -12.27 36.73 3.67
C PRO A 400 -12.27 35.36 4.34
N TRP A 401 -11.39 34.46 3.91
CA TRP A 401 -11.20 33.14 4.51
C TRP A 401 -10.56 33.26 5.90
N GLN A 402 -9.51 34.08 6.04
CA GLN A 402 -8.87 34.38 7.33
C GLN A 402 -9.84 34.97 8.33
N ASP A 403 -10.66 35.95 7.93
CA ASP A 403 -11.67 36.55 8.79
C ASP A 403 -12.72 35.52 9.28
N ARG A 404 -13.04 34.52 8.45
CA ARG A 404 -13.93 33.41 8.85
C ARG A 404 -13.23 32.49 9.86
N LEU A 405 -11.96 32.19 9.68
CA LEU A 405 -11.16 31.37 10.60
C LEU A 405 -11.04 32.07 11.96
N GLU A 406 -10.70 33.35 12.00
CA GLU A 406 -10.59 34.12 13.24
C GLU A 406 -11.91 34.18 14.01
N ARG A 407 -13.04 34.37 13.32
CA ARG A 407 -14.36 34.30 13.96
C ARG A 407 -14.69 32.92 14.52
N LEU A 408 -14.23 31.85 13.86
CA LEU A 408 -14.41 30.48 14.34
C LEU A 408 -13.54 30.24 15.58
N LEU A 409 -12.27 30.63 15.54
CA LEU A 409 -11.34 30.53 16.66
C LEU A 409 -11.82 31.31 17.87
N ALA A 410 -12.35 32.54 17.70
CA ALA A 410 -12.95 33.32 18.79
C ALA A 410 -14.15 32.62 19.44
N ARG A 411 -14.93 31.84 18.66
CA ARG A 411 -16.01 31.00 19.23
C ARG A 411 -15.49 29.79 19.99
N ILE A 412 -14.39 29.19 19.55
CA ILE A 412 -13.73 28.05 20.24
C ILE A 412 -13.05 28.55 21.50
N ALA A 413 -12.49 29.76 21.52
CA ALA A 413 -11.81 30.38 22.65
C ALA A 413 -12.68 30.59 23.90
N ARG A 414 -13.98 30.32 23.85
CA ARG A 414 -14.85 30.24 25.03
C ARG A 414 -14.47 29.07 25.96
N ASP A 415 -13.81 28.07 25.42
CA ASP A 415 -13.19 26.99 26.17
C ASP A 415 -11.68 27.03 25.88
N GLU A 416 -10.90 27.37 26.90
CA GLU A 416 -9.45 27.56 26.74
C GLU A 416 -8.73 26.27 26.32
N ALA A 417 -9.13 25.12 26.89
CA ALA A 417 -8.50 23.84 26.54
C ALA A 417 -8.73 23.47 25.07
N HIS A 418 -9.95 23.63 24.57
CA HIS A 418 -10.27 23.39 23.17
C HIS A 418 -9.56 24.38 22.25
N HIS A 419 -9.44 25.65 22.66
CA HIS A 419 -8.74 26.66 21.90
C HIS A 419 -7.27 26.34 21.74
N GLN A 420 -6.58 26.01 22.85
CA GLN A 420 -5.16 25.61 22.81
C GLN A 420 -4.92 24.35 21.97
N ALA A 421 -5.80 23.35 22.08
CA ALA A 421 -5.72 22.15 21.26
C ALA A 421 -5.83 22.46 19.75
N VAL A 422 -6.81 23.32 19.38
CA VAL A 422 -7.01 23.69 17.97
C VAL A 422 -5.85 24.53 17.45
N ILE A 423 -5.38 25.56 18.21
CA ILE A 423 -4.23 26.37 17.79
C ILE A 423 -2.96 25.51 17.67
N GLY A 424 -2.72 24.60 18.64
CA GLY A 424 -1.61 23.66 18.58
C GLY A 424 -1.65 22.78 17.31
N ALA A 425 -2.82 22.22 17.00
CA ALA A 425 -3.01 21.41 15.81
C ALA A 425 -2.84 22.22 14.50
N LEU A 426 -3.42 23.43 14.44
CA LEU A 426 -3.24 24.31 13.30
C LEU A 426 -1.77 24.66 13.06
N THR A 427 -1.03 24.96 14.12
CA THR A 427 0.42 25.26 14.03
C THR A 427 1.21 24.04 13.56
N THR A 428 0.98 22.87 14.19
CA THR A 428 1.71 21.63 13.88
C THR A 428 1.42 21.15 12.45
N LEU A 429 0.15 21.17 12.04
CA LEU A 429 -0.29 20.68 10.74
C LEU A 429 -0.09 21.71 9.60
N GLY A 430 0.29 22.93 9.93
CA GLY A 430 0.67 23.96 8.97
C GLY A 430 2.16 24.00 8.61
N ASP A 431 2.97 23.06 9.15
CA ASP A 431 4.43 23.00 8.95
C ASP A 431 5.26 24.06 9.72
N GLY A 432 4.90 24.28 11.01
CA GLY A 432 5.89 24.58 12.05
C GLY A 432 6.57 25.93 12.12
N GLY A 433 5.97 26.95 11.63
CA GLY A 433 6.50 28.28 11.98
C GLY A 433 5.38 29.27 12.07
N LYS A 434 5.25 30.08 13.08
CA LYS A 434 4.15 31.05 13.32
C LYS A 434 2.79 30.60 12.77
N PRO A 435 1.63 30.90 13.30
CA PRO A 435 0.35 30.33 12.87
C PRO A 435 0.09 30.58 11.37
N ALA A 436 0.79 29.81 10.55
CA ALA A 436 0.50 29.69 9.15
C ALA A 436 -0.68 28.73 9.06
N TYR A 437 -1.85 29.26 8.93
CA TYR A 437 -3.07 28.49 8.77
C TYR A 437 -3.13 27.75 7.43
N TRP A 438 -2.12 27.90 6.60
CA TRP A 438 -1.84 27.18 5.35
C TRP A 438 -0.35 27.31 5.01
N ARG A 439 0.07 26.47 4.08
CA ARG A 439 1.39 26.60 3.45
C ARG A 439 1.23 26.59 1.93
N GLU A 440 2.17 27.18 1.22
CA GLU A 440 2.29 27.01 -0.23
C GLU A 440 2.88 25.63 -0.54
N VAL A 441 2.19 24.88 -1.41
CA VAL A 441 2.64 23.59 -1.90
C VAL A 441 2.84 23.68 -3.40
N ASP A 442 4.04 23.33 -3.88
CA ASP A 442 4.31 23.24 -5.30
C ASP A 442 3.82 21.89 -5.84
N ARG A 443 2.87 21.93 -6.76
CA ARG A 443 2.29 20.76 -7.42
C ARG A 443 2.52 20.83 -8.91
N HIS A 444 3.78 20.79 -9.31
CA HIS A 444 4.12 20.73 -10.74
C HIS A 444 3.37 19.58 -11.47
N PRO A 445 2.67 19.82 -12.61
CA PRO A 445 2.67 21.04 -13.44
C PRO A 445 1.58 22.07 -13.10
N GLN A 446 0.77 21.86 -12.07
CA GLN A 446 -0.43 22.66 -11.77
C GLN A 446 -0.13 24.00 -11.07
N GLY A 447 1.13 24.23 -10.65
CA GLY A 447 1.54 25.45 -9.98
C GLY A 447 1.52 25.35 -8.45
N ARG A 448 1.54 26.53 -7.79
CA ARG A 448 1.53 26.63 -6.32
C ARG A 448 0.12 26.75 -5.78
N TRP A 449 -0.16 26.00 -4.71
CA TRP A 449 -1.45 25.91 -4.06
C TRP A 449 -1.30 26.12 -2.56
N HIS A 450 -2.39 26.49 -1.88
CA HIS A 450 -2.42 26.50 -0.44
C HIS A 450 -2.79 25.11 0.08
N GLY A 451 -2.03 24.55 1.03
CA GLY A 451 -2.27 23.26 1.63
C GLY A 451 -2.17 23.32 3.15
N HIS A 452 -2.83 22.38 3.82
CA HIS A 452 -2.78 22.18 5.26
C HIS A 452 -3.05 20.72 5.63
N GLY A 453 -2.47 20.24 6.74
CA GLY A 453 -2.68 18.84 7.18
C GLY A 453 -4.01 18.61 7.88
N LEU A 454 -4.68 19.66 8.37
CA LEU A 454 -5.95 19.51 9.10
C LEU A 454 -7.07 18.87 8.26
N PRO A 455 -7.33 19.26 7.00
CA PRO A 455 -8.31 18.59 6.16
C PRO A 455 -8.01 17.10 5.99
N ASP A 456 -6.73 16.75 5.81
CA ASP A 456 -6.29 15.36 5.69
C ASP A 456 -6.59 14.56 6.97
N LEU A 457 -6.33 15.16 8.14
CA LEU A 457 -6.64 14.55 9.44
C LEU A 457 -8.14 14.37 9.64
N LEU A 458 -8.94 15.39 9.34
CA LEU A 458 -10.39 15.34 9.53
C LEU A 458 -11.08 14.38 8.55
N GLU A 459 -10.53 14.21 7.34
CA GLU A 459 -10.96 13.18 6.40
C GLU A 459 -10.65 11.76 6.94
N ALA A 460 -9.48 11.57 7.53
CA ALA A 460 -9.01 10.29 8.05
C ALA A 460 -9.30 10.08 9.54
N TRP A 461 -10.11 10.90 10.18
CA TRP A 461 -10.34 10.93 11.63
C TRP A 461 -10.64 9.57 12.27
N ASP A 462 -11.53 8.80 11.66
CA ASP A 462 -11.95 7.48 12.13
C ASP A 462 -10.94 6.36 11.78
N PHE A 463 -9.85 6.69 11.07
CA PHE A 463 -8.87 5.76 10.49
C PHE A 463 -7.42 6.04 10.89
N ALA A 464 -7.24 7.03 11.75
CA ALA A 464 -5.95 7.46 12.30
C ALA A 464 -5.84 7.13 13.79
N LEU A 465 -6.35 5.96 14.21
CA LEU A 465 -6.22 5.49 15.59
C LEU A 465 -4.84 4.85 15.81
N ASP A 466 -4.25 5.10 16.97
CA ASP A 466 -2.96 4.53 17.39
C ASP A 466 -3.08 3.70 18.69
N LYS A 467 -4.29 3.67 19.30
CA LYS A 467 -4.60 3.00 20.56
C LYS A 467 -5.72 1.96 20.39
N PRO A 468 -5.94 1.10 21.38
CA PRO A 468 -7.08 0.19 21.41
C PRO A 468 -8.42 0.91 21.26
N LEU A 469 -9.40 0.27 20.62
CA LEU A 469 -10.76 0.83 20.46
C LEU A 469 -11.40 1.17 21.80
N SER A 470 -11.15 0.39 22.86
CA SER A 470 -11.65 0.66 24.20
C SER A 470 -11.22 2.04 24.73
N ALA A 471 -10.07 2.55 24.30
CA ALA A 471 -9.63 3.90 24.67
C ALA A 471 -10.47 5.02 24.03
N TYR A 472 -11.30 4.69 23.03
CA TYR A 472 -12.13 5.63 22.28
C TYR A 472 -13.64 5.40 22.45
N GLU A 473 -14.06 4.37 23.24
CA GLU A 473 -15.49 4.07 23.48
C GLU A 473 -16.21 5.16 24.28
N GLU A 474 -15.49 5.92 25.08
CA GLU A 474 -16.02 7.06 25.86
C GLU A 474 -16.37 8.29 25.00
N GLU A 475 -16.02 8.28 23.70
CA GLU A 475 -16.30 9.40 22.76
C GLU A 475 -17.70 9.32 22.13
N ARG A 476 -18.47 8.27 22.38
CA ARG A 476 -19.82 8.08 21.81
C ARG A 476 -20.89 8.53 22.81
#